data_b3804acb3d65e011eff692ee60d632e8
#
_entry.id   b3804acb3d65e011eff692ee60d632e8
#
_cell.length_a   1.000
_cell.length_b   1.000
_cell.length_c   1.000
_cell.angle_alpha   90.00
_cell.angle_beta   90.00
_cell.angle_gamma   90.00
#
_symmetry.space_group_name_H-M   'P 1'
#
loop_
_entity.id
_entity.type
_entity.pdbx_description
1 polymer ?
#
loop_
_entity_poly.entity_id
_entity_poly.type
_entity_poly.pdbx_seq_one_letter_code
_entity_poly.pdbx_strand_id
1 'polypeptide(L)'
;MITYFPNPYPDELFYSMLARYYTKSGYLAYTFAAEELFSNKTSKPRIEFINPLSETAFKIITDIIPFRKIIENHTMFPYYTRFLPLERRKEAYQALLNMQSDYYKYLCIPKDNQIQHMKYCPLCADADRNKYGETYWHRIHQFKEIDICPDHHCLLTDSDIIISGKGTPSLITAEEAVPVHNDVIYCIDNLKCEIADYMSCVFNMELDYISKVGIGDFLHSKMENTKYLSLRGEQRNMTLLYSDFCKYYADIERQPEEWQLQKIFNNRRYKLYEICLLAIFLNVPYNELQFLKLPKTTQYQIFDSKIAELHNNGLNYAQISRELNASYIVVKSIGENRYKNFRK
;
A
#
# COMPACT_ATOMS: atom_id res chain seq x y z
N MET A 1 -0.81 6.05 37.19
CA MET A 1 0.27 5.07 36.86
C MET A 1 -0.33 3.94 36.05
N ILE A 2 0.15 3.70 34.82
CA ILE A 2 -0.33 2.61 33.97
C ILE A 2 0.02 1.29 34.66
N THR A 3 -0.99 0.54 35.08
CA THR A 3 -0.80 -0.77 35.72
C THR A 3 -1.18 -1.94 34.82
N TYR A 4 -1.82 -1.62 33.70
CA TYR A 4 -2.36 -2.59 32.75
C TYR A 4 -2.36 -1.96 31.35
N PHE A 5 -2.08 -2.77 30.32
CA PHE A 5 -2.32 -2.39 28.94
C PHE A 5 -2.89 -3.61 28.19
N PRO A 6 -3.92 -3.46 27.32
CA PRO A 6 -4.58 -4.60 26.69
C PRO A 6 -3.66 -5.27 25.66
N ASN A 7 -3.73 -6.61 25.58
CA ASN A 7 -3.13 -7.34 24.49
C ASN A 7 -3.76 -6.93 23.16
N PRO A 8 -2.97 -6.84 22.08
CA PRO A 8 -3.48 -6.52 20.76
C PRO A 8 -4.35 -7.65 20.20
N TYR A 9 -5.40 -7.30 19.50
CA TYR A 9 -6.16 -8.21 18.65
C TYR A 9 -5.53 -8.27 17.23
N PRO A 10 -5.83 -9.31 16.44
CA PRO A 10 -5.36 -9.39 15.05
C PRO A 10 -5.82 -8.17 14.25
N ASP A 11 -4.91 -7.58 13.45
CA ASP A 11 -5.18 -6.39 12.63
C ASP A 11 -5.76 -5.16 13.36
N GLU A 12 -5.64 -5.11 14.68
CA GLU A 12 -6.15 -3.99 15.48
C GLU A 12 -5.30 -2.73 15.29
N LEU A 13 -5.94 -1.56 15.12
CA LEU A 13 -5.27 -0.27 15.16
C LEU A 13 -4.70 0.02 16.56
N PHE A 14 -3.52 0.60 16.63
CA PHE A 14 -2.94 1.05 17.90
C PHE A 14 -3.85 2.07 18.62
N TYR A 15 -4.53 2.93 17.87
CA TYR A 15 -5.59 3.79 18.39
C TYR A 15 -6.68 3.00 19.15
N SER A 16 -7.10 1.87 18.60
CA SER A 16 -8.10 0.98 19.22
C SER A 16 -7.59 0.41 20.55
N MET A 17 -6.34 -0.03 20.59
CA MET A 17 -5.71 -0.51 21.83
C MET A 17 -5.68 0.57 22.91
N LEU A 18 -5.34 1.82 22.54
CA LEU A 18 -5.37 2.96 23.46
C LEU A 18 -6.81 3.28 23.92
N ALA A 19 -7.80 3.17 23.04
CA ALA A 19 -9.19 3.40 23.38
C ALA A 19 -9.70 2.34 24.38
N ARG A 20 -9.39 1.06 24.15
CA ARG A 20 -9.71 -0.04 25.09
C ARG A 20 -9.01 0.15 26.43
N TYR A 21 -7.76 0.60 26.43
CA TYR A 21 -7.07 0.97 27.66
C TYR A 21 -7.80 2.09 28.41
N TYR A 22 -8.15 3.17 27.74
CA TYR A 22 -8.84 4.31 28.33
C TYR A 22 -10.18 3.92 28.98
N THR A 23 -11.01 3.20 28.24
CA THR A 23 -12.34 2.75 28.72
C THR A 23 -12.20 1.85 29.96
N LYS A 24 -11.21 0.94 29.97
CA LYS A 24 -11.02 -0.02 31.08
C LYS A 24 -10.26 0.57 32.28
N SER A 25 -9.61 1.71 32.11
CA SER A 25 -8.81 2.35 33.16
C SER A 25 -9.63 3.18 34.17
N GLY A 26 -10.90 3.46 33.85
CA GLY A 26 -11.80 4.19 34.75
C GLY A 26 -11.45 5.68 34.95
N TYR A 27 -10.71 6.29 34.03
CA TYR A 27 -10.44 7.72 34.10
C TYR A 27 -11.71 8.54 33.97
N LEU A 28 -11.88 9.55 34.85
CA LEU A 28 -13.02 10.46 34.80
C LEU A 28 -13.05 11.38 33.59
N ALA A 29 -11.87 11.66 33.00
CA ALA A 29 -11.76 12.50 31.82
C ALA A 29 -10.53 12.08 30.97
N TYR A 30 -10.65 12.25 29.66
CA TYR A 30 -9.57 11.94 28.68
C TYR A 30 -8.25 12.64 29.01
N THR A 31 -8.28 13.87 29.55
CA THR A 31 -7.08 14.64 29.88
C THR A 31 -6.13 13.91 30.85
N PHE A 32 -6.65 13.10 31.77
CA PHE A 32 -5.83 12.28 32.67
C PHE A 32 -5.14 11.13 31.93
N ALA A 33 -5.88 10.45 31.07
CA ALA A 33 -5.29 9.41 30.21
C ALA A 33 -4.27 10.01 29.25
N ALA A 34 -4.54 11.18 28.64
CA ALA A 34 -3.62 11.85 27.74
C ALA A 34 -2.31 12.29 28.45
N GLU A 35 -2.38 12.76 29.68
CA GLU A 35 -1.20 13.09 30.47
C GLU A 35 -0.34 11.85 30.74
N GLU A 36 -0.96 10.74 31.08
CA GLU A 36 -0.26 9.50 31.39
C GLU A 36 0.32 8.83 30.13
N LEU A 37 -0.47 8.76 29.05
CA LEU A 37 -0.04 8.14 27.79
C LEU A 37 0.98 8.98 27.02
N PHE A 38 0.84 10.32 27.00
CA PHE A 38 1.56 11.20 26.10
C PHE A 38 2.36 12.31 26.78
N SER A 39 2.36 12.35 28.11
CA SER A 39 2.92 13.46 28.90
C SER A 39 2.34 14.84 28.54
N ASN A 40 1.13 14.87 27.97
CA ASN A 40 0.48 16.10 27.51
C ASN A 40 -1.04 15.96 27.56
N LYS A 41 -1.69 16.71 28.45
CA LYS A 41 -3.15 16.73 28.67
C LYS A 41 -3.96 17.10 27.44
N THR A 42 -3.39 17.84 26.50
CA THR A 42 -4.05 18.33 25.30
C THR A 42 -3.72 17.50 24.05
N SER A 43 -2.95 16.42 24.20
CA SER A 43 -2.61 15.52 23.09
C SER A 43 -3.87 14.91 22.50
N LYS A 44 -3.98 14.97 21.18
CA LYS A 44 -5.06 14.35 20.42
C LYS A 44 -4.57 13.04 19.81
N PRO A 45 -5.18 11.90 20.14
CA PRO A 45 -4.74 10.62 19.61
C PRO A 45 -4.91 10.57 18.09
N ARG A 46 -3.89 10.07 17.42
CA ARG A 46 -3.90 9.84 15.97
C ARG A 46 -4.46 8.46 15.69
N ILE A 47 -5.36 8.36 14.72
CA ILE A 47 -5.98 7.07 14.37
C ILE A 47 -5.02 6.22 13.55
N GLU A 48 -4.40 6.79 12.54
CA GLU A 48 -3.59 6.04 11.55
C GLU A 48 -2.15 5.75 12.04
N PHE A 49 -1.66 6.50 13.04
CA PHE A 49 -0.28 6.43 13.50
C PHE A 49 -0.17 6.51 15.02
N ILE A 50 1.06 6.63 15.51
CA ILE A 50 1.40 6.69 16.93
C ILE A 50 1.74 8.12 17.32
N ASN A 51 1.17 8.61 18.42
CA ASN A 51 1.64 9.81 19.09
C ASN A 51 2.94 9.48 19.86
N PRO A 52 3.84 10.46 20.11
CA PRO A 52 4.91 10.28 21.08
C PRO A 52 4.33 9.85 22.43
N LEU A 53 4.79 8.71 22.94
CA LEU A 53 4.37 8.15 24.22
C LEU A 53 5.21 8.72 25.37
N SER A 54 4.67 8.75 26.59
CA SER A 54 5.46 8.97 27.79
C SER A 54 6.44 7.80 28.01
N GLU A 55 7.55 8.04 28.71
CA GLU A 55 8.53 6.96 29.00
C GLU A 55 7.88 5.77 29.70
N THR A 56 6.99 6.04 30.66
CA THR A 56 6.28 4.99 31.40
C THR A 56 5.34 4.21 30.48
N ALA A 57 4.54 4.90 29.65
CA ALA A 57 3.64 4.26 28.71
C ALA A 57 4.43 3.44 27.67
N PHE A 58 5.50 4.00 27.11
CA PHE A 58 6.35 3.32 26.16
C PHE A 58 6.91 2.00 26.74
N LYS A 59 7.47 2.05 27.96
CA LYS A 59 8.04 0.87 28.61
C LYS A 59 6.97 -0.23 28.79
N ILE A 60 5.83 0.11 29.39
CA ILE A 60 4.77 -0.87 29.67
C ILE A 60 4.19 -1.47 28.40
N ILE A 61 3.96 -0.65 27.38
CA ILE A 61 3.43 -1.12 26.09
C ILE A 61 4.45 -2.01 25.38
N THR A 62 5.74 -1.65 25.42
CA THR A 62 6.78 -2.44 24.74
C THR A 62 7.15 -3.72 25.47
N ASP A 63 6.84 -3.84 26.77
CA ASP A 63 6.94 -5.11 27.50
C ASP A 63 5.89 -6.13 27.03
N ILE A 64 4.76 -5.67 26.45
CA ILE A 64 3.68 -6.52 25.93
C ILE A 64 3.90 -6.83 24.46
N ILE A 65 4.20 -5.81 23.65
CA ILE A 65 4.39 -5.93 22.20
C ILE A 65 5.59 -5.09 21.76
N PRO A 66 6.56 -5.66 21.01
CA PRO A 66 7.69 -4.90 20.50
C PRO A 66 7.24 -3.71 19.66
N PHE A 67 7.82 -2.52 19.89
CA PHE A 67 7.42 -1.27 19.24
C PHE A 67 7.44 -1.35 17.70
N ARG A 68 8.41 -2.10 17.16
CA ARG A 68 8.46 -2.43 15.74
C ARG A 68 7.16 -3.08 15.24
N LYS A 69 6.63 -4.04 15.99
CA LYS A 69 5.37 -4.72 15.66
C LYS A 69 4.18 -3.78 15.73
N ILE A 70 4.19 -2.82 16.65
CA ILE A 70 3.16 -1.79 16.71
C ILE A 70 3.16 -0.98 15.41
N ILE A 71 4.31 -0.48 14.97
CA ILE A 71 4.44 0.32 13.74
C ILE A 71 3.95 -0.48 12.52
N GLU A 72 4.43 -1.72 12.38
CA GLU A 72 4.19 -2.53 11.17
C GLU A 72 2.80 -3.17 11.15
N ASN A 73 2.27 -3.62 12.30
CA ASN A 73 1.07 -4.45 12.38
C ASN A 73 -0.13 -3.76 13.02
N HIS A 74 0.04 -2.57 13.61
CA HIS A 74 -1.03 -1.87 14.33
C HIS A 74 -1.18 -0.39 13.94
N THR A 75 -0.56 0.02 12.82
CA THR A 75 -0.73 1.36 12.22
C THR A 75 -0.96 1.26 10.71
N MET A 76 -1.31 2.39 10.11
CA MET A 76 -1.40 2.52 8.65
C MET A 76 -0.03 2.76 7.98
N PHE A 77 1.08 2.56 8.69
CA PHE A 77 2.43 2.74 8.15
C PHE A 77 2.68 1.94 6.86
N PRO A 78 2.33 0.64 6.75
CA PRO A 78 2.50 -0.12 5.51
C PRO A 78 1.71 0.45 4.33
N TYR A 79 0.52 0.99 4.57
CA TYR A 79 -0.33 1.60 3.54
C TYR A 79 0.37 2.79 2.84
N TYR A 80 1.10 3.60 3.62
CA TYR A 80 1.77 4.80 3.09
C TYR A 80 3.21 4.57 2.64
N THR A 81 3.86 3.47 3.03
CA THR A 81 5.31 3.33 2.88
C THR A 81 5.77 2.14 2.06
N ARG A 82 4.91 1.13 1.85
CA ARG A 82 5.31 -0.14 1.25
C ARG A 82 6.15 -0.01 -0.02
N PHE A 83 5.76 0.87 -0.91
CA PHE A 83 6.45 1.07 -2.19
C PHE A 83 7.26 2.36 -2.28
N LEU A 84 7.47 3.07 -1.16
CA LEU A 84 8.42 4.19 -1.14
C LEU A 84 9.83 3.71 -1.48
N PRO A 85 10.66 4.56 -2.08
CA PRO A 85 12.09 4.28 -2.23
C PRO A 85 12.69 3.84 -0.89
N LEU A 86 13.59 2.84 -0.94
CA LEU A 86 14.12 2.15 0.25
C LEU A 86 14.61 3.13 1.34
N GLU A 87 15.43 4.10 0.96
CA GLU A 87 16.01 5.04 1.93
C GLU A 87 14.91 5.88 2.60
N ARG A 88 13.96 6.37 1.82
CA ARG A 88 12.83 7.15 2.37
C ARG A 88 11.94 6.32 3.30
N ARG A 89 11.73 5.04 2.97
CA ARG A 89 10.98 4.10 3.84
C ARG A 89 11.72 3.87 5.15
N LYS A 90 13.06 3.70 5.10
CA LYS A 90 13.90 3.60 6.30
C LYS A 90 13.86 4.86 7.15
N GLU A 91 13.96 6.04 6.53
CA GLU A 91 13.87 7.33 7.23
C GLU A 91 12.52 7.50 7.94
N ALA A 92 11.41 7.19 7.25
CA ALA A 92 10.07 7.21 7.83
C ALA A 92 9.95 6.26 9.03
N TYR A 93 10.51 5.06 8.88
CA TYR A 93 10.51 4.05 9.94
C TYR A 93 11.33 4.49 11.16
N GLN A 94 12.54 5.01 10.94
CA GLN A 94 13.40 5.52 12.02
C GLN A 94 12.77 6.72 12.73
N ALA A 95 12.11 7.61 11.99
CA ALA A 95 11.40 8.74 12.59
C ALA A 95 10.29 8.27 13.53
N LEU A 96 9.54 7.23 13.17
CA LEU A 96 8.53 6.64 14.06
C LEU A 96 9.16 5.90 15.25
N LEU A 97 10.22 5.12 15.03
CA LEU A 97 10.94 4.44 16.11
C LEU A 97 11.46 5.40 17.17
N ASN A 98 11.92 6.57 16.73
CA ASN A 98 12.40 7.63 17.61
C ASN A 98 11.27 8.54 18.12
N MET A 99 10.00 8.16 17.89
CA MET A 99 8.81 8.93 18.29
C MET A 99 8.84 10.40 17.84
N GLN A 100 9.45 10.69 16.70
CA GLN A 100 9.50 12.02 16.12
C GLN A 100 8.10 12.44 15.65
N SER A 101 7.67 13.64 16.03
CA SER A 101 6.33 14.13 15.65
C SER A 101 6.20 14.50 14.18
N ASP A 102 7.31 14.64 13.45
CA ASP A 102 7.38 15.11 12.08
C ASP A 102 7.66 14.00 11.04
N TYR A 103 7.51 12.71 11.42
CA TYR A 103 7.66 11.55 10.53
C TYR A 103 6.84 11.65 9.23
N TYR A 104 5.73 12.40 9.24
CA TYR A 104 4.87 12.61 8.07
C TYR A 104 5.59 13.28 6.90
N LYS A 105 6.73 13.96 7.12
CA LYS A 105 7.56 14.56 6.07
C LYS A 105 8.11 13.49 5.12
N TYR A 106 8.33 12.30 5.61
CA TYR A 106 8.85 11.17 4.84
C TYR A 106 7.73 10.41 4.11
N LEU A 107 6.49 10.56 4.54
CA LEU A 107 5.34 9.90 3.96
C LEU A 107 4.80 10.69 2.75
N CYS A 108 4.23 9.96 1.80
CA CYS A 108 3.50 10.55 0.68
C CYS A 108 1.99 10.55 0.98
N ILE A 109 1.58 11.22 2.06
CA ILE A 109 0.16 11.35 2.39
C ILE A 109 -0.46 12.32 1.39
N PRO A 110 -1.41 11.87 0.55
CA PRO A 110 -2.13 12.77 -0.34
C PRO A 110 -2.90 13.79 0.48
N LYS A 111 -2.94 15.03 0.03
CA LYS A 111 -3.91 16.01 0.56
C LYS A 111 -5.28 15.58 0.04
N ASP A 112 -6.05 14.96 0.89
CA ASP A 112 -7.45 14.66 0.64
C ASP A 112 -8.29 15.69 1.39
N ASN A 113 -9.19 16.35 0.68
CA ASN A 113 -10.12 17.32 1.27
C ASN A 113 -11.43 16.66 1.69
N GLN A 114 -11.58 15.34 1.44
CA GLN A 114 -12.78 14.61 1.84
C GLN A 114 -12.70 14.26 3.33
N ILE A 115 -13.81 14.46 4.00
CA ILE A 115 -14.00 13.97 5.38
C ILE A 115 -14.05 12.45 5.31
N GLN A 116 -13.20 11.79 6.10
CA GLN A 116 -13.16 10.35 6.19
C GLN A 116 -13.61 9.93 7.59
N HIS A 117 -14.49 8.96 7.63
CA HIS A 117 -14.95 8.34 8.85
C HIS A 117 -14.19 7.02 9.10
N MET A 118 -14.09 6.60 10.35
CA MET A 118 -13.67 5.25 10.66
C MET A 118 -14.76 4.28 10.21
N LYS A 119 -14.30 3.25 9.49
CA LYS A 119 -15.19 2.23 8.91
C LYS A 119 -15.12 0.93 9.71
N TYR A 120 -16.21 0.20 9.70
CA TYR A 120 -16.30 -1.13 10.26
C TYR A 120 -17.08 -2.08 9.35
N CYS A 121 -16.83 -3.36 9.50
CA CYS A 121 -17.62 -4.41 8.89
C CYS A 121 -18.62 -4.95 9.94
N PRO A 122 -19.93 -4.98 9.65
CA PRO A 122 -20.92 -5.54 10.59
C PRO A 122 -20.61 -6.97 11.00
N LEU A 123 -20.21 -7.82 10.07
CA LEU A 123 -19.91 -9.24 10.34
C LEU A 123 -18.60 -9.42 11.13
N CYS A 124 -17.57 -8.59 10.88
CA CYS A 124 -16.37 -8.60 11.73
C CYS A 124 -16.74 -8.19 13.16
N ALA A 125 -17.56 -7.15 13.33
CA ALA A 125 -17.97 -6.70 14.65
C ALA A 125 -18.71 -7.79 15.45
N ASP A 126 -19.60 -8.53 14.80
CA ASP A 126 -20.29 -9.68 15.43
C ASP A 126 -19.34 -10.81 15.77
N ALA A 127 -18.40 -11.15 14.86
CA ALA A 127 -17.39 -12.17 15.09
C ALA A 127 -16.45 -11.80 16.25
N ASP A 128 -16.03 -10.52 16.33
CA ASP A 128 -15.18 -10.01 17.40
C ASP A 128 -15.89 -10.10 18.76
N ARG A 129 -17.14 -9.64 18.84
CA ARG A 129 -17.97 -9.73 20.06
C ARG A 129 -18.10 -11.17 20.55
N ASN A 130 -18.36 -12.10 19.62
CA ASN A 130 -18.47 -13.52 19.94
C ASN A 130 -17.16 -14.12 20.44
N LYS A 131 -16.02 -13.67 19.91
CA LYS A 131 -14.71 -14.24 20.22
C LYS A 131 -14.02 -13.56 21.40
N TYR A 132 -14.14 -12.24 21.50
CA TYR A 132 -13.36 -11.43 22.44
C TYR A 132 -14.24 -10.72 23.48
N GLY A 133 -15.57 -10.72 23.29
CA GLY A 133 -16.51 -9.98 24.13
C GLY A 133 -16.66 -8.50 23.80
N GLU A 134 -15.91 -8.01 22.82
CA GLU A 134 -15.92 -6.63 22.36
C GLU A 134 -15.43 -6.55 20.91
N THR A 135 -15.93 -5.60 20.09
CA THR A 135 -15.39 -5.30 18.77
C THR A 135 -14.28 -4.25 18.87
N TYR A 136 -13.45 -4.18 17.83
CA TYR A 136 -12.29 -3.27 17.77
C TYR A 136 -12.11 -2.68 16.37
N TRP A 137 -11.28 -1.62 16.26
CA TRP A 137 -10.99 -0.98 14.97
C TRP A 137 -9.95 -1.75 14.20
N HIS A 138 -10.37 -2.40 13.09
CA HIS A 138 -9.48 -3.09 12.15
C HIS A 138 -8.79 -2.11 11.22
N ARG A 139 -7.50 -2.34 10.91
CA ARG A 139 -6.72 -1.52 9.98
C ARG A 139 -7.22 -1.66 8.54
N ILE A 140 -7.51 -2.89 8.10
CA ILE A 140 -7.95 -3.18 6.72
C ILE A 140 -9.26 -2.48 6.36
N HIS A 141 -10.10 -2.17 7.34
CA HIS A 141 -11.32 -1.40 7.11
C HIS A 141 -11.05 0.10 6.86
N GLN A 142 -9.85 0.62 7.19
CA GLN A 142 -9.53 2.04 7.08
C GLN A 142 -8.90 2.43 5.73
N PHE A 143 -8.88 1.53 4.74
CA PHE A 143 -8.46 1.90 3.38
C PHE A 143 -9.40 2.97 2.81
N LYS A 144 -8.81 4.03 2.26
CA LYS A 144 -9.58 5.21 1.82
C LYS A 144 -10.39 4.94 0.55
N GLU A 145 -9.87 4.08 -0.30
CA GLU A 145 -10.42 3.79 -1.62
C GLU A 145 -11.31 2.54 -1.65
N ILE A 146 -11.33 1.75 -0.56
CA ILE A 146 -12.06 0.47 -0.47
C ILE A 146 -13.20 0.62 0.52
N ASP A 147 -14.39 0.25 0.08
CA ASP A 147 -15.61 0.26 0.89
C ASP A 147 -16.20 -1.16 1.05
N ILE A 148 -15.35 -2.19 0.89
CA ILE A 148 -15.71 -3.60 1.00
C ILE A 148 -14.79 -4.27 2.00
N CYS A 149 -15.36 -5.07 2.90
CA CYS A 149 -14.59 -5.93 3.80
C CYS A 149 -13.96 -7.08 3.00
N PRO A 150 -12.62 -7.25 3.03
CA PRO A 150 -11.98 -8.35 2.32
C PRO A 150 -12.32 -9.74 2.92
N ASP A 151 -12.64 -9.82 4.22
CA ASP A 151 -12.94 -11.10 4.87
C ASP A 151 -14.37 -11.58 4.61
N HIS A 152 -15.32 -10.65 4.41
CA HIS A 152 -16.75 -10.97 4.34
C HIS A 152 -17.43 -10.55 3.04
N HIS A 153 -16.73 -9.81 2.17
CA HIS A 153 -17.26 -9.26 0.91
C HIS A 153 -18.61 -8.51 1.08
N CYS A 154 -18.77 -7.84 2.22
CA CYS A 154 -19.88 -6.93 2.47
C CYS A 154 -19.41 -5.48 2.50
N LEU A 155 -20.31 -4.55 2.33
CA LEU A 155 -20.02 -3.12 2.41
C LEU A 155 -19.58 -2.76 3.83
N LEU A 156 -18.53 -1.96 3.92
CA LEU A 156 -18.12 -1.32 5.16
C LEU A 156 -19.08 -0.16 5.47
N THR A 157 -19.34 0.04 6.74
CA THR A 157 -20.21 1.11 7.25
C THR A 157 -19.37 2.20 7.89
N ASP A 158 -19.66 3.45 7.58
CA ASP A 158 -19.04 4.60 8.23
C ASP A 158 -19.59 4.77 9.66
N SER A 159 -18.68 5.01 10.60
CA SER A 159 -19.05 5.45 11.96
C SER A 159 -19.08 6.98 12.04
N ASP A 160 -19.52 7.52 13.19
CA ASP A 160 -19.48 8.96 13.44
C ASP A 160 -18.08 9.52 13.75
N ILE A 161 -17.05 8.66 13.80
CA ILE A 161 -15.69 9.07 14.15
C ILE A 161 -14.92 9.51 12.90
N ILE A 162 -14.53 10.78 12.87
CA ILE A 162 -13.80 11.39 11.77
C ILE A 162 -12.29 11.15 11.92
N ILE A 163 -11.67 10.62 10.87
CA ILE A 163 -10.22 10.51 10.76
C ILE A 163 -9.65 11.88 10.44
N SER A 164 -8.89 12.44 11.37
CA SER A 164 -8.24 13.73 11.21
C SER A 164 -6.74 13.61 11.42
N GLY A 165 -5.96 14.23 10.53
CA GLY A 165 -4.51 14.34 10.68
C GLY A 165 -4.08 15.10 11.95
N LYS A 166 -5.00 15.87 12.56
CA LYS A 166 -4.77 16.56 13.85
C LYS A 166 -5.10 15.68 15.06
N GLY A 167 -5.58 14.45 14.84
CA GLY A 167 -6.07 13.53 15.87
C GLY A 167 -7.52 13.79 16.28
N THR A 168 -8.08 12.86 17.03
CA THR A 168 -9.44 12.92 17.58
C THR A 168 -9.48 13.66 18.92
N PRO A 169 -10.64 14.18 19.33
CA PRO A 169 -10.76 14.85 20.63
C PRO A 169 -10.67 13.87 21.83
N SER A 170 -10.89 12.59 21.62
CA SER A 170 -10.88 11.54 22.65
C SER A 170 -10.51 10.19 22.06
N LEU A 171 -10.38 9.20 22.93
CA LEU A 171 -10.24 7.77 22.59
C LEU A 171 -11.61 7.12 22.66
N ILE A 172 -12.12 6.63 21.55
CA ILE A 172 -13.44 6.00 21.42
C ILE A 172 -13.25 4.58 20.90
N THR A 173 -13.76 3.58 21.63
CA THR A 173 -13.70 2.18 21.24
C THR A 173 -14.66 1.88 20.08
N ALA A 174 -14.37 0.84 19.31
CA ALA A 174 -15.32 0.35 18.31
C ALA A 174 -16.60 -0.16 19.00
N GLU A 175 -16.49 -0.75 20.19
CA GLU A 175 -17.66 -1.24 20.94
C GLU A 175 -18.63 -0.12 21.32
N GLU A 176 -18.13 1.09 21.60
CA GLU A 176 -18.97 2.28 21.87
C GLU A 176 -19.59 2.85 20.60
N ALA A 177 -18.90 2.77 19.46
CA ALA A 177 -19.30 3.46 18.23
C ALA A 177 -20.09 2.59 17.25
N VAL A 178 -19.93 1.27 17.33
CA VAL A 178 -20.54 0.31 16.39
C VAL A 178 -21.82 -0.27 16.99
N PRO A 179 -23.00 -0.07 16.37
CA PRO A 179 -24.24 -0.64 16.85
C PRO A 179 -24.17 -2.17 17.01
N VAL A 180 -24.98 -2.71 17.93
CA VAL A 180 -25.06 -4.18 18.13
C VAL A 180 -25.80 -4.85 16.97
N HIS A 181 -26.76 -4.15 16.38
CA HIS A 181 -27.52 -4.65 15.23
C HIS A 181 -27.24 -3.76 14.04
N ASN A 182 -26.75 -4.36 12.97
CA ASN A 182 -26.39 -3.67 11.74
C ASN A 182 -26.96 -4.42 10.54
N ASP A 183 -27.41 -3.69 9.54
CA ASP A 183 -27.75 -4.26 8.25
C ASP A 183 -26.47 -4.69 7.51
N VAL A 184 -26.51 -5.86 6.90
CA VAL A 184 -25.40 -6.40 6.10
C VAL A 184 -25.78 -6.32 4.63
N ILE A 185 -24.99 -5.58 3.86
CA ILE A 185 -25.16 -5.47 2.41
C ILE A 185 -23.95 -6.16 1.75
N TYR A 186 -24.18 -7.30 1.10
CA TYR A 186 -23.13 -8.02 0.39
C TYR A 186 -22.78 -7.35 -0.94
N CYS A 187 -21.50 -7.33 -1.26
CA CYS A 187 -21.01 -6.92 -2.57
C CYS A 187 -21.26 -8.04 -3.59
N ILE A 188 -21.93 -7.71 -4.68
CA ILE A 188 -22.19 -8.64 -5.80
C ILE A 188 -21.15 -8.48 -6.93
N ASP A 189 -20.31 -7.50 -6.86
CA ASP A 189 -19.29 -7.19 -7.87
C ASP A 189 -17.99 -7.93 -7.53
N ASN A 190 -17.70 -8.99 -8.29
CA ASN A 190 -16.52 -9.81 -8.09
C ASN A 190 -15.22 -9.04 -8.23
N LEU A 191 -15.15 -8.07 -9.17
CA LEU A 191 -13.94 -7.26 -9.36
C LEU A 191 -13.66 -6.36 -8.17
N LYS A 192 -14.70 -5.76 -7.58
CA LYS A 192 -14.55 -4.96 -6.36
C LYS A 192 -14.08 -5.81 -5.18
N CYS A 193 -14.59 -7.03 -5.05
CA CYS A 193 -14.13 -7.98 -4.03
C CYS A 193 -12.67 -8.40 -4.28
N GLU A 194 -12.30 -8.72 -5.51
CA GLU A 194 -10.92 -9.06 -5.89
C GLU A 194 -9.94 -7.91 -5.55
N ILE A 195 -10.32 -6.66 -5.82
CA ILE A 195 -9.50 -5.48 -5.48
C ILE A 195 -9.32 -5.37 -3.97
N ALA A 196 -10.37 -5.58 -3.18
CA ALA A 196 -10.31 -5.53 -1.73
C ALA A 196 -9.39 -6.63 -1.16
N ASP A 197 -9.54 -7.86 -1.63
CA ASP A 197 -8.72 -9.00 -1.23
C ASP A 197 -7.24 -8.79 -1.59
N TYR A 198 -6.99 -8.39 -2.85
CA TYR A 198 -5.64 -8.14 -3.33
C TYR A 198 -4.95 -7.06 -2.50
N MET A 199 -5.65 -5.95 -2.24
CA MET A 199 -5.11 -4.84 -1.47
C MET A 199 -4.85 -5.22 -0.01
N SER A 200 -5.75 -6.00 0.61
CA SER A 200 -5.57 -6.55 1.96
C SER A 200 -4.35 -7.48 2.02
N CYS A 201 -4.22 -8.40 1.07
CA CYS A 201 -3.04 -9.27 0.97
C CYS A 201 -1.75 -8.46 0.87
N VAL A 202 -1.70 -7.50 -0.05
CA VAL A 202 -0.51 -6.64 -0.23
C VAL A 202 -0.21 -5.84 1.04
N PHE A 203 -1.22 -5.27 1.69
CA PHE A 203 -1.05 -4.47 2.91
C PHE A 203 -0.47 -5.29 4.08
N ASN A 204 -0.90 -6.54 4.24
CA ASN A 204 -0.52 -7.40 5.38
C ASN A 204 0.82 -8.12 5.21
N MET A 205 1.46 -8.10 4.02
CA MET A 205 2.79 -8.66 3.85
C MET A 205 3.83 -7.92 4.70
N GLU A 206 4.90 -8.61 5.06
CA GLU A 206 6.07 -7.97 5.69
C GLU A 206 6.65 -6.86 4.81
N LEU A 207 7.16 -5.81 5.44
CA LEU A 207 7.82 -4.71 4.75
C LEU A 207 9.25 -5.11 4.36
N ASP A 208 9.60 -4.88 3.11
CA ASP A 208 10.95 -5.08 2.61
C ASP A 208 11.83 -3.87 2.94
N TYR A 209 12.91 -4.08 3.72
CA TYR A 209 13.90 -3.06 4.05
C TYR A 209 15.26 -3.32 3.37
N ILE A 210 15.29 -4.16 2.33
CA ILE A 210 16.53 -4.61 1.68
C ILE A 210 16.55 -4.22 0.20
N SER A 211 15.49 -4.54 -0.55
CA SER A 211 15.45 -4.32 -2.00
C SER A 211 15.45 -2.84 -2.35
N LYS A 212 16.31 -2.48 -3.32
CA LYS A 212 16.37 -1.14 -3.93
C LYS A 212 15.53 -1.05 -5.21
N VAL A 213 14.90 -2.14 -5.63
CA VAL A 213 14.07 -2.15 -6.85
C VAL A 213 12.83 -1.28 -6.59
N GLY A 214 12.62 -0.30 -7.48
CA GLY A 214 11.44 0.55 -7.46
C GLY A 214 10.22 -0.20 -8.01
N ILE A 215 9.02 0.13 -7.48
CA ILE A 215 7.77 -0.46 -7.97
C ILE A 215 7.54 -0.14 -9.45
N GLY A 216 7.93 1.05 -9.90
CA GLY A 216 7.81 1.45 -11.31
C GLY A 216 8.65 0.59 -12.25
N ASP A 217 9.89 0.28 -11.86
CA ASP A 217 10.77 -0.59 -12.64
C ASP A 217 10.26 -2.03 -12.64
N PHE A 218 9.77 -2.50 -11.50
CA PHE A 218 9.17 -3.83 -11.38
C PHE A 218 7.95 -3.97 -12.30
N LEU A 219 6.98 -3.05 -12.22
CA LEU A 219 5.78 -3.09 -13.07
C LEU A 219 6.10 -2.87 -14.55
N HIS A 220 7.13 -2.06 -14.87
CA HIS A 220 7.64 -1.97 -16.22
C HIS A 220 8.12 -3.33 -16.75
N SER A 221 8.86 -4.08 -15.94
CA SER A 221 9.32 -5.42 -16.33
C SER A 221 8.17 -6.42 -16.58
N LYS A 222 7.02 -6.22 -15.91
CA LYS A 222 5.83 -7.05 -16.11
C LYS A 222 5.09 -6.76 -17.43
N MET A 223 5.40 -5.62 -18.06
CA MET A 223 4.88 -5.30 -19.41
C MET A 223 5.75 -5.87 -20.54
N GLU A 224 6.90 -6.50 -20.24
CA GLU A 224 7.75 -7.12 -21.28
C GLU A 224 6.96 -8.11 -22.11
N ASN A 225 7.19 -8.08 -23.44
CA ASN A 225 6.49 -8.87 -24.45
C ASN A 225 4.98 -8.61 -24.56
N THR A 226 4.49 -7.51 -24.01
CA THR A 226 3.12 -7.05 -24.20
C THR A 226 3.04 -5.92 -25.24
N LYS A 227 1.82 -5.62 -25.70
CA LYS A 227 1.55 -4.49 -26.59
C LYS A 227 1.80 -3.10 -25.95
N TYR A 228 2.05 -3.06 -24.66
CA TYR A 228 2.27 -1.82 -23.90
C TYR A 228 3.72 -1.36 -23.91
N LEU A 229 4.66 -2.20 -24.38
CA LEU A 229 6.06 -1.81 -24.58
C LEU A 229 6.44 -1.87 -26.06
N SER A 230 7.39 -1.00 -26.44
CA SER A 230 8.08 -1.12 -27.72
C SER A 230 8.84 -2.46 -27.81
N LEU A 231 9.13 -2.91 -29.02
CA LEU A 231 9.91 -4.15 -29.23
C LEU A 231 11.26 -4.16 -28.47
N ARG A 232 11.84 -2.99 -28.25
CA ARG A 232 13.07 -2.85 -27.45
C ARG A 232 12.84 -2.86 -25.93
N GLY A 233 11.57 -2.79 -25.49
CA GLY A 233 11.25 -2.76 -24.08
C GLY A 233 11.53 -1.43 -23.37
N GLU A 234 11.97 -0.38 -24.10
CA GLU A 234 12.37 0.90 -23.48
C GLU A 234 11.21 1.89 -23.38
N GLN A 235 10.34 1.94 -24.39
CA GLN A 235 9.26 2.92 -24.48
C GLN A 235 7.92 2.30 -24.14
N ARG A 236 7.20 2.91 -23.22
CA ARG A 236 5.85 2.55 -22.83
C ARG A 236 4.83 3.24 -23.73
N ASN A 237 3.86 2.49 -24.24
CA ASN A 237 2.68 3.05 -24.90
C ASN A 237 1.61 3.36 -23.84
N MET A 238 1.78 4.49 -23.13
CA MET A 238 0.91 4.87 -22.02
C MET A 238 -0.54 5.09 -22.46
N THR A 239 -0.75 5.66 -23.64
CA THR A 239 -2.11 5.91 -24.18
C THR A 239 -2.86 4.59 -24.39
N LEU A 240 -2.21 3.57 -24.97
CA LEU A 240 -2.82 2.25 -25.16
C LEU A 240 -3.06 1.55 -23.82
N LEU A 241 -2.06 1.57 -22.94
CA LEU A 241 -2.19 1.00 -21.59
C LEU A 241 -3.35 1.62 -20.83
N TYR A 242 -3.45 2.94 -20.82
CA TYR A 242 -4.51 3.64 -20.12
C TYR A 242 -5.89 3.40 -20.72
N SER A 243 -6.00 3.37 -22.07
CA SER A 243 -7.26 3.05 -22.74
C SER A 243 -7.78 1.67 -22.35
N ASP A 244 -6.89 0.66 -22.31
CA ASP A 244 -7.30 -0.70 -21.96
C ASP A 244 -7.53 -0.85 -20.45
N PHE A 245 -6.77 -0.15 -19.64
CA PHE A 245 -6.98 -0.06 -18.19
C PHE A 245 -8.37 0.52 -17.85
N CYS A 246 -8.78 1.61 -18.48
CA CYS A 246 -10.11 2.19 -18.28
C CYS A 246 -11.23 1.25 -18.72
N LYS A 247 -11.04 0.46 -19.80
CA LYS A 247 -12.02 -0.55 -20.21
C LYS A 247 -12.13 -1.70 -19.21
N TYR A 248 -10.99 -2.13 -18.66
CA TYR A 248 -10.97 -3.21 -17.67
C TYR A 248 -11.68 -2.80 -16.36
N TYR A 249 -11.52 -1.55 -15.95
CA TYR A 249 -12.11 -1.00 -14.73
C TYR A 249 -13.34 -0.11 -14.98
N ALA A 250 -14.10 -0.33 -16.07
CA ALA A 250 -15.20 0.54 -16.48
C ALA A 250 -16.24 0.78 -15.36
N ASP A 251 -16.48 -0.24 -14.54
CA ASP A 251 -17.47 -0.19 -13.44
C ASP A 251 -16.87 0.24 -12.09
N ILE A 252 -15.58 0.58 -12.05
CA ILE A 252 -14.91 1.06 -10.85
C ILE A 252 -14.95 2.60 -10.79
N GLU A 253 -15.61 3.15 -9.79
CA GLU A 253 -15.84 4.59 -9.66
C GLU A 253 -14.55 5.40 -9.40
N ARG A 254 -13.61 4.83 -8.61
CA ARG A 254 -12.36 5.51 -8.20
C ARG A 254 -11.18 5.07 -9.07
N GLN A 255 -11.27 5.33 -10.37
CA GLN A 255 -10.15 5.04 -11.29
C GLN A 255 -9.07 6.11 -11.20
N PRO A 256 -7.78 5.73 -11.22
CA PRO A 256 -6.69 6.69 -11.37
C PRO A 256 -6.68 7.29 -12.79
N GLU A 257 -6.24 8.53 -12.89
CA GLU A 257 -6.00 9.19 -14.17
C GLU A 257 -4.68 8.75 -14.82
N GLU A 258 -4.51 8.94 -16.13
CA GLU A 258 -3.29 8.54 -16.85
C GLU A 258 -2.01 9.09 -16.19
N TRP A 259 -2.01 10.35 -15.78
CA TRP A 259 -0.85 10.96 -15.12
C TRP A 259 -0.52 10.36 -13.76
N GLN A 260 -1.50 9.76 -13.06
CA GLN A 260 -1.27 9.05 -11.81
C GLN A 260 -0.57 7.72 -12.08
N LEU A 261 -0.98 6.97 -13.10
CA LEU A 261 -0.27 5.77 -13.54
C LEU A 261 1.15 6.07 -14.02
N GLN A 262 1.36 7.17 -14.77
CA GLN A 262 2.70 7.61 -15.17
C GLN A 262 3.61 7.91 -13.98
N LYS A 263 3.09 8.44 -12.89
CA LYS A 263 3.86 8.70 -11.66
C LYS A 263 4.40 7.43 -11.03
N ILE A 264 3.68 6.30 -11.10
CA ILE A 264 4.14 5.01 -10.58
C ILE A 264 5.45 4.63 -11.28
N PHE A 265 5.48 4.68 -12.61
CA PHE A 265 6.66 4.34 -13.40
C PHE A 265 7.85 5.30 -13.24
N ASN A 266 7.60 6.49 -12.73
CA ASN A 266 8.64 7.49 -12.46
C ASN A 266 9.07 7.51 -10.99
N ASN A 267 8.67 6.51 -10.20
CA ASN A 267 8.93 6.39 -8.77
C ASN A 267 8.60 7.69 -7.98
N ARG A 268 7.54 8.39 -8.43
CA ARG A 268 7.01 9.58 -7.77
C ARG A 268 5.86 9.23 -6.82
N ARG A 269 5.22 10.23 -6.24
CA ARG A 269 4.09 10.04 -5.31
C ARG A 269 2.94 9.27 -5.96
N TYR A 270 2.56 8.16 -5.37
CA TYR A 270 1.47 7.27 -5.77
C TYR A 270 0.80 6.69 -4.52
N LYS A 271 -0.40 6.16 -4.70
CA LYS A 271 -1.17 5.49 -3.65
C LYS A 271 -1.02 3.97 -3.78
N LEU A 272 -1.14 3.25 -2.65
CA LEU A 272 -1.16 1.79 -2.64
C LEU A 272 -2.25 1.24 -3.57
N TYR A 273 -3.42 1.84 -3.54
CA TYR A 273 -4.56 1.48 -4.38
C TYR A 273 -4.24 1.56 -5.89
N GLU A 274 -3.61 2.65 -6.36
CA GLU A 274 -3.21 2.83 -7.75
C GLU A 274 -2.25 1.73 -8.22
N ILE A 275 -1.33 1.32 -7.34
CA ILE A 275 -0.38 0.23 -7.62
C ILE A 275 -1.10 -1.11 -7.69
N CYS A 276 -2.01 -1.40 -6.75
CA CYS A 276 -2.77 -2.64 -6.73
C CYS A 276 -3.63 -2.78 -8.00
N LEU A 277 -4.34 -1.72 -8.42
CA LEU A 277 -5.11 -1.74 -9.67
C LEU A 277 -4.21 -2.04 -10.88
N LEU A 278 -3.06 -1.36 -10.99
CA LEU A 278 -2.16 -1.59 -12.13
C LEU A 278 -1.54 -3.00 -12.08
N ALA A 279 -1.26 -3.53 -10.90
CA ALA A 279 -0.74 -4.89 -10.73
C ALA A 279 -1.78 -5.95 -11.10
N ILE A 280 -3.04 -5.80 -10.66
CA ILE A 280 -4.15 -6.69 -11.06
C ILE A 280 -4.32 -6.66 -12.59
N PHE A 281 -4.39 -5.46 -13.17
CA PHE A 281 -4.51 -5.29 -14.62
C PHE A 281 -3.40 -5.97 -15.43
N LEU A 282 -2.18 -5.98 -14.88
CA LEU A 282 -1.01 -6.64 -15.48
C LEU A 282 -0.90 -8.13 -15.09
N ASN A 283 -1.90 -8.70 -14.43
CA ASN A 283 -1.90 -10.09 -13.93
C ASN A 283 -0.68 -10.39 -13.04
N VAL A 284 -0.24 -9.45 -12.21
CA VAL A 284 0.84 -9.65 -11.25
C VAL A 284 0.27 -10.29 -9.98
N PRO A 285 0.71 -11.48 -9.58
CA PRO A 285 0.30 -12.07 -8.31
C PRO A 285 0.76 -11.20 -7.12
N TYR A 286 -0.09 -11.04 -6.11
CA TYR A 286 0.21 -10.15 -4.97
C TYR A 286 1.50 -10.52 -4.24
N ASN A 287 1.85 -11.81 -4.14
CA ASN A 287 3.06 -12.28 -3.48
C ASN A 287 4.36 -11.81 -4.15
N GLU A 288 4.34 -11.49 -5.44
CA GLU A 288 5.49 -10.91 -6.13
C GLU A 288 5.76 -9.46 -5.72
N LEU A 289 4.76 -8.77 -5.14
CA LEU A 289 4.91 -7.41 -4.62
C LEU A 289 5.60 -7.34 -3.26
N GLN A 290 5.82 -8.47 -2.59
CA GLN A 290 6.52 -8.51 -1.31
C GLN A 290 8.00 -8.17 -1.46
N PHE A 291 8.68 -8.85 -2.38
CA PHE A 291 10.09 -8.67 -2.67
C PHE A 291 10.27 -8.41 -4.16
N LEU A 292 10.34 -7.14 -4.52
CA LEU A 292 10.44 -6.74 -5.92
C LEU A 292 11.74 -7.25 -6.55
N LYS A 293 11.61 -8.02 -7.63
CA LYS A 293 12.75 -8.59 -8.36
C LYS A 293 12.61 -8.28 -9.85
N LEU A 294 13.68 -7.81 -10.45
CA LEU A 294 13.74 -7.64 -11.90
C LEU A 294 14.17 -8.94 -12.57
N PRO A 295 13.73 -9.22 -13.80
CA PRO A 295 14.21 -10.36 -14.58
C PRO A 295 15.72 -10.25 -14.80
N LYS A 296 16.41 -11.40 -14.84
CA LYS A 296 17.86 -11.45 -15.08
C LYS A 296 18.24 -10.92 -16.46
N THR A 297 17.37 -11.09 -17.43
CA THR A 297 17.59 -10.68 -18.81
C THR A 297 16.36 -9.88 -19.28
N THR A 298 16.58 -8.66 -19.71
CA THR A 298 15.51 -7.77 -20.18
C THR A 298 15.11 -8.10 -21.61
N GLN A 299 13.89 -7.73 -22.00
CA GLN A 299 13.41 -7.83 -23.38
C GLN A 299 14.40 -7.20 -24.37
N TYR A 300 14.99 -6.07 -24.03
CA TYR A 300 16.01 -5.41 -24.84
C TYR A 300 17.23 -6.30 -25.09
N GLN A 301 17.77 -6.95 -24.05
CA GLN A 301 18.94 -7.83 -24.15
C GLN A 301 18.64 -9.08 -25.00
N ILE A 302 17.40 -9.63 -24.88
CA ILE A 302 16.96 -10.76 -25.69
C ILE A 302 16.87 -10.35 -27.17
N PHE A 303 16.25 -9.20 -27.44
CA PHE A 303 16.10 -8.66 -28.78
C PHE A 303 17.44 -8.33 -29.43
N ASP A 304 18.36 -7.68 -28.70
CA ASP A 304 19.72 -7.37 -29.12
C ASP A 304 20.51 -8.66 -29.43
N SER A 305 20.43 -9.67 -28.58
CA SER A 305 21.10 -10.96 -28.80
C SER A 305 20.57 -11.68 -30.04
N LYS A 306 19.26 -11.63 -30.29
CA LYS A 306 18.65 -12.24 -31.45
C LYS A 306 19.05 -11.55 -32.77
N ILE A 307 19.17 -10.22 -32.77
CA ILE A 307 19.72 -9.48 -33.92
C ILE A 307 21.14 -9.92 -34.22
N ALA A 308 21.98 -10.07 -33.18
CA ALA A 308 23.37 -10.49 -33.34
C ALA A 308 23.49 -11.92 -33.89
N GLU A 309 22.65 -12.85 -33.37
CA GLU A 309 22.59 -14.24 -33.85
C GLU A 309 22.26 -14.28 -35.34
N LEU A 310 21.18 -13.62 -35.75
CA LEU A 310 20.71 -13.59 -37.13
C LEU A 310 21.77 -12.92 -38.05
N HIS A 311 22.42 -11.88 -37.59
CA HIS A 311 23.49 -11.22 -38.35
C HIS A 311 24.71 -12.13 -38.51
N ASN A 312 25.12 -12.86 -37.46
CA ASN A 312 26.20 -13.84 -37.53
C ASN A 312 25.87 -15.01 -38.43
N ASN A 313 24.57 -15.35 -38.59
CA ASN A 313 24.07 -16.34 -39.55
C ASN A 313 24.03 -15.81 -41.02
N GLY A 314 24.55 -14.62 -41.27
CA GLY A 314 24.72 -14.02 -42.61
C GLY A 314 23.54 -13.19 -43.09
N LEU A 315 22.49 -12.96 -42.26
CA LEU A 315 21.39 -12.11 -42.65
C LEU A 315 21.77 -10.63 -42.58
N ASN A 316 21.37 -9.86 -43.58
CA ASN A 316 21.47 -8.41 -43.53
C ASN A 316 20.36 -7.77 -42.68
N TYR A 317 20.51 -6.51 -42.29
CA TYR A 317 19.56 -5.81 -41.40
C TYR A 317 18.13 -5.73 -41.99
N ALA A 318 17.98 -5.71 -43.31
CA ALA A 318 16.68 -5.70 -43.96
C ALA A 318 15.97 -7.07 -43.84
N GLN A 319 16.74 -8.16 -43.94
CA GLN A 319 16.23 -9.52 -43.74
C GLN A 319 15.87 -9.73 -42.25
N ILE A 320 16.75 -9.32 -41.32
CA ILE A 320 16.51 -9.40 -39.88
C ILE A 320 15.26 -8.59 -39.49
N SER A 321 15.07 -7.42 -40.09
CA SER A 321 13.89 -6.57 -39.87
C SER A 321 12.58 -7.32 -40.25
N ARG A 322 12.58 -8.04 -41.32
CA ARG A 322 11.42 -8.86 -41.77
C ARG A 322 11.21 -10.05 -40.85
N GLU A 323 12.27 -10.78 -40.53
CA GLU A 323 12.24 -11.97 -39.66
C GLU A 323 11.70 -11.65 -38.27
N LEU A 324 12.14 -10.54 -37.72
CA LEU A 324 11.74 -10.08 -36.35
C LEU A 324 10.46 -9.23 -36.36
N ASN A 325 9.87 -8.99 -37.53
CA ASN A 325 8.75 -8.05 -37.70
C ASN A 325 9.01 -6.70 -37.01
N ALA A 326 10.20 -6.16 -37.19
CA ALA A 326 10.71 -4.98 -36.49
C ALA A 326 11.13 -3.89 -37.50
N SER A 327 11.11 -2.63 -37.09
CA SER A 327 11.56 -1.52 -37.93
C SER A 327 13.02 -1.70 -38.35
N TYR A 328 13.31 -1.55 -39.64
CA TYR A 328 14.68 -1.59 -40.19
C TYR A 328 15.63 -0.61 -39.47
N ILE A 329 15.14 0.60 -39.18
CA ILE A 329 15.93 1.63 -38.50
C ILE A 329 16.36 1.16 -37.11
N VAL A 330 15.45 0.51 -36.38
CA VAL A 330 15.70 -0.01 -35.03
C VAL A 330 16.72 -1.15 -35.09
N VAL A 331 16.51 -2.13 -35.96
CA VAL A 331 17.43 -3.27 -36.14
C VAL A 331 18.82 -2.82 -36.55
N LYS A 332 18.92 -1.90 -37.51
CA LYS A 332 20.18 -1.34 -37.95
C LYS A 332 20.91 -0.57 -36.88
N SER A 333 20.20 0.31 -36.13
CA SER A 333 20.76 1.08 -35.05
C SER A 333 21.37 0.22 -33.94
N ILE A 334 20.68 -0.87 -33.57
CA ILE A 334 21.17 -1.83 -32.57
C ILE A 334 22.42 -2.55 -33.12
N GLY A 335 22.36 -3.08 -34.31
CA GLY A 335 23.47 -3.80 -34.92
C GLY A 335 24.71 -2.92 -35.06
N GLU A 336 24.59 -1.70 -35.60
CA GLU A 336 25.71 -0.77 -35.78
C GLU A 336 26.32 -0.29 -34.44
N ASN A 337 25.55 -0.04 -33.41
CA ASN A 337 26.05 0.33 -32.09
C ASN A 337 26.84 -0.79 -31.44
N ARG A 338 26.44 -2.03 -31.62
CA ARG A 338 27.18 -3.20 -31.13
C ARG A 338 28.56 -3.30 -31.77
N TYR A 339 28.66 -3.10 -33.10
CA TYR A 339 29.95 -3.19 -33.81
C TYR A 339 30.87 -1.98 -33.56
N LYS A 340 30.32 -0.79 -33.24
CA LYS A 340 31.17 0.36 -32.85
C LYS A 340 31.87 0.16 -31.52
N ASN A 341 31.26 -0.56 -30.59
CA ASN A 341 31.85 -0.85 -29.28
C ASN A 341 32.92 -1.94 -29.32
N PHE A 342 32.98 -2.78 -30.37
CA PHE A 342 34.02 -3.79 -30.58
C PHE A 342 35.24 -3.25 -31.33
N ARG A 343 35.18 -2.01 -31.86
CA ARG A 343 36.31 -1.36 -32.57
C ARG A 343 37.03 -0.34 -31.71
N LYS A 344 36.76 -0.24 -30.43
CA LYS A 344 37.52 0.47 -29.43
C LYS A 344 38.20 -0.55 -28.51
#